data_b25ebfe6e21ccbd72933fdb778747b46
#
_entry.id   b25ebfe6e21ccbd72933fdb778747b46
#
_cell.length_a   1.000
_cell.length_b   1.000
_cell.length_c   1.000
_cell.angle_alpha   90.00
_cell.angle_beta   90.00
_cell.angle_gamma   90.00
#
_symmetry.space_group_name_H-M   'P 1'
#
loop_
_entity.id
_entity.type
_entity.pdbx_description
1 polymer ?
#
loop_
_entity_poly.entity_id
_entity_poly.type
_entity_poly.pdbx_seq_one_letter_code
_entity_poly.pdbx_strand_id
1 'polypeptide(L)'
;FINGDKLLIEKVFSNLISNAVKYSPHGASVDIILQNTNGRFLFSVENTGTHIPEDDIPKLFDAFYRMEQSRSRRTGGSGLGLYMVQRILQQHNSYCEACNTENGVKFFFTI
;
A
#
# COMPACT_ATOMS: atom_id res chain seq x y z
N PHE A 1 -16.21 -9.98 -10.07
CA PHE A 1 -16.58 -8.56 -9.91
C PHE A 1 -16.57 -8.19 -8.44
N ILE A 2 -15.92 -7.08 -8.12
CA ILE A 2 -15.82 -6.63 -6.75
C ILE A 2 -17.12 -5.94 -6.34
N ASN A 3 -17.66 -6.38 -5.22
CA ASN A 3 -18.90 -5.84 -4.68
C ASN A 3 -18.55 -4.65 -3.79
N GLY A 4 -18.61 -3.45 -4.34
CA GLY A 4 -18.26 -2.25 -3.60
C GLY A 4 -18.28 -1.04 -4.51
N ASP A 5 -17.87 0.09 -3.97
CA ASP A 5 -17.81 1.33 -4.73
C ASP A 5 -16.58 1.31 -5.62
N LYS A 6 -16.82 1.28 -6.93
CA LYS A 6 -15.75 1.20 -7.91
C LYS A 6 -14.74 2.33 -7.78
N LEU A 7 -15.22 3.56 -7.58
CA LEU A 7 -14.32 4.71 -7.47
C LEU A 7 -13.45 4.63 -6.23
N LEU A 8 -14.00 4.14 -5.12
CA LEU A 8 -13.23 3.99 -3.90
C LEU A 8 -12.18 2.90 -4.04
N ILE A 9 -12.53 1.80 -4.68
CA ILE A 9 -11.59 0.71 -4.91
C ILE A 9 -10.46 1.17 -5.83
N GLU A 10 -10.78 1.93 -6.86
CA GLU A 10 -9.74 2.51 -7.73
C GLU A 10 -8.79 3.39 -6.95
N LYS A 11 -9.28 4.13 -5.95
CA LYS A 11 -8.41 4.95 -5.10
C LYS A 11 -7.45 4.08 -4.29
N VAL A 12 -7.92 2.93 -3.83
CA VAL A 12 -7.05 2.00 -3.09
C VAL A 12 -5.89 1.57 -3.98
N PHE A 13 -6.18 1.09 -5.19
CA PHE A 13 -5.13 0.65 -6.11
C PHE A 13 -4.18 1.80 -6.44
N SER A 14 -4.73 2.95 -6.78
CA SER A 14 -3.95 4.11 -7.18
C SER A 14 -3.00 4.55 -6.05
N ASN A 15 -3.51 4.60 -4.83
CA ASN A 15 -2.69 5.01 -3.68
C ASN A 15 -1.59 4.01 -3.38
N LEU A 16 -1.88 2.72 -3.44
CA LEU A 16 -0.87 1.71 -3.16
C LEU A 16 0.22 1.69 -4.21
N ILE A 17 -0.16 1.78 -5.48
CA ILE A 17 0.80 1.79 -6.57
C ILE A 17 1.64 3.06 -6.54
N SER A 18 1.01 4.21 -6.35
CA SER A 18 1.71 5.49 -6.26
C SER A 18 2.69 5.50 -5.09
N ASN A 19 2.28 4.94 -3.97
CA ASN A 19 3.12 4.84 -2.78
C ASN A 19 4.36 3.99 -3.06
N ALA A 20 4.17 2.84 -3.72
CA ALA A 20 5.28 1.97 -4.05
C ALA A 20 6.28 2.66 -4.99
N VAL A 21 5.77 3.37 -5.99
CA VAL A 21 6.63 4.09 -6.92
C VAL A 21 7.42 5.18 -6.22
N LYS A 22 6.76 5.94 -5.34
CA LYS A 22 7.42 7.04 -4.63
C LYS A 22 8.55 6.57 -3.73
N TYR A 23 8.41 5.42 -3.11
CA TYR A 23 9.38 4.96 -2.13
C TYR A 23 10.36 3.95 -2.67
N SER A 24 10.29 3.64 -3.96
CA SER A 24 11.26 2.77 -4.60
C SER A 24 12.49 3.55 -5.00
N PRO A 25 13.70 3.07 -4.69
CA PRO A 25 14.92 3.71 -5.17
C PRO A 25 14.99 3.64 -6.69
N HIS A 26 15.78 4.53 -7.26
CA HIS A 26 16.00 4.52 -8.71
C HIS A 26 16.56 3.16 -9.13
N GLY A 27 15.97 2.59 -10.16
CA GLY A 27 16.39 1.28 -10.67
C GLY A 27 15.74 0.10 -9.98
N ALA A 28 14.94 0.33 -8.95
CA ALA A 28 14.21 -0.76 -8.29
C ALA A 28 12.99 -1.15 -9.11
N SER A 29 12.42 -2.31 -8.79
CA SER A 29 11.22 -2.79 -9.47
C SER A 29 10.00 -2.73 -8.55
N VAL A 30 8.83 -2.64 -9.17
CA VAL A 30 7.54 -2.71 -8.48
C VAL A 30 6.76 -3.84 -9.12
N ASP A 31 6.43 -4.85 -8.33
CA ASP A 31 5.68 -6.01 -8.79
C ASP A 31 4.26 -5.96 -8.28
N ILE A 32 3.29 -6.06 -9.18
CA ILE A 32 1.88 -5.99 -8.83
C ILE A 32 1.25 -7.32 -9.19
N ILE A 33 0.56 -7.91 -8.23
CA ILE A 33 -0.11 -9.19 -8.41
C ILE A 33 -1.58 -9.03 -8.07
N LEU A 34 -2.44 -9.53 -8.95
CA LEU A 34 -3.87 -9.61 -8.70
C LEU A 34 -4.32 -11.02 -8.99
N GLN A 35 -4.82 -11.72 -7.99
CA GLN A 35 -5.26 -13.10 -8.12
C GLN A 35 -6.70 -13.25 -7.67
N ASN A 36 -7.44 -14.12 -8.36
CA ASN A 36 -8.79 -14.47 -7.98
C ASN A 36 -8.76 -15.91 -7.47
N THR A 37 -9.08 -16.10 -6.20
CA THR A 37 -9.06 -17.41 -5.57
C THR A 37 -10.37 -17.61 -4.82
N ASN A 38 -11.17 -18.58 -5.26
CA ASN A 38 -12.43 -18.95 -4.61
C ASN A 38 -13.37 -17.76 -4.42
N GLY A 39 -13.45 -16.90 -5.44
CA GLY A 39 -14.34 -15.74 -5.42
C GLY A 39 -13.81 -14.55 -4.67
N ARG A 40 -12.58 -14.63 -4.17
CA ARG A 40 -11.93 -13.52 -3.50
C ARG A 40 -10.76 -13.03 -4.34
N PHE A 41 -10.49 -11.73 -4.26
CA PHE A 41 -9.36 -11.14 -4.96
C PHE A 41 -8.26 -10.82 -3.96
N LEU A 42 -7.06 -11.31 -4.26
CA LEU A 42 -5.86 -10.95 -3.54
C LEU A 42 -5.09 -9.94 -4.38
N PHE A 43 -4.85 -8.78 -3.82
CA PHE A 43 -4.02 -7.77 -4.46
C PHE A 43 -2.75 -7.59 -3.64
N SER A 44 -1.61 -7.56 -4.31
CA SER A 44 -0.37 -7.23 -3.63
C SER A 44 0.50 -6.35 -4.52
N VAL A 45 1.25 -5.47 -3.89
CA VAL A 45 2.25 -4.66 -4.55
C VAL A 45 3.52 -4.72 -3.73
N GLU A 46 4.60 -5.13 -4.38
CA GLU A 46 5.91 -5.24 -3.73
C GLU A 46 6.89 -4.34 -4.44
N ASN A 47 7.57 -3.48 -3.70
CA ASN A 47 8.64 -2.67 -4.26
C ASN A 47 9.96 -3.12 -3.65
N THR A 48 10.98 -3.21 -4.49
CA THR A 48 12.29 -3.69 -4.08
C THR A 48 13.21 -2.53 -3.73
N GLY A 49 14.34 -2.85 -3.10
CA GLY A 49 15.40 -1.88 -2.85
C GLY A 49 15.28 -1.09 -1.56
N THR A 50 14.23 -1.31 -0.80
CA THR A 50 14.04 -0.62 0.47
C THR A 50 13.27 -1.51 1.43
N HIS A 51 13.43 -1.25 2.72
CA HIS A 51 12.66 -1.93 3.76
C HIS A 51 12.09 -0.90 4.71
N ILE A 52 11.06 -1.28 5.45
CA ILE A 52 10.45 -0.42 6.45
C ILE A 52 10.96 -0.88 7.82
N PRO A 53 11.42 0.02 8.69
CA PRO A 53 11.77 -0.38 10.06
C PRO A 53 10.59 -1.12 10.70
N GLU A 54 10.87 -2.23 11.36
CA GLU A 54 9.81 -3.07 11.94
C GLU A 54 8.90 -2.29 12.88
N ASP A 55 9.48 -1.35 13.64
CA ASP A 55 8.70 -0.55 14.58
C ASP A 55 7.73 0.42 13.87
N ASP A 56 7.99 0.72 12.62
CA ASP A 56 7.15 1.65 11.86
C ASP A 56 5.96 0.95 11.18
N ILE A 57 6.05 -0.36 10.98
CA ILE A 57 5.00 -1.07 10.25
C ILE A 57 3.62 -0.89 10.87
N PRO A 58 3.45 -1.01 12.22
CA PRO A 58 2.12 -0.81 12.81
C PRO A 58 1.57 0.60 12.65
N LYS A 59 2.42 1.57 12.33
CA LYS A 59 2.02 2.98 12.24
C LYS A 59 1.76 3.45 10.82
N LEU A 60 2.03 2.60 9.82
CA LEU A 60 1.98 3.01 8.42
C LEU A 60 0.62 3.54 7.99
N PHE A 61 -0.45 3.02 8.58
CA PHE A 61 -1.80 3.39 8.19
C PHE A 61 -2.41 4.47 9.08
N ASP A 62 -1.63 5.01 10.02
CA ASP A 62 -2.10 6.11 10.86
C ASP A 62 -2.18 7.39 10.05
N ALA A 63 -3.17 8.22 10.37
CA ALA A 63 -3.31 9.51 9.68
C ALA A 63 -2.07 10.36 9.91
N PHE A 64 -1.58 10.97 8.83
CA PHE A 64 -0.43 11.87 8.83
C PHE A 64 0.90 11.21 9.16
N TYR A 65 0.93 9.88 9.32
CA TYR A 65 2.19 9.20 9.57
C TYR A 65 3.04 9.20 8.29
N ARG A 66 4.33 9.48 8.43
CA ARG A 66 5.29 9.41 7.34
C ARG A 66 6.60 8.88 7.88
N MET A 67 7.27 8.02 7.10
CA MET A 67 8.58 7.52 7.47
C MET A 67 9.59 8.65 7.43
N GLU A 68 10.68 8.49 8.20
CA GLU A 68 11.71 9.51 8.31
C GLU A 68 12.21 9.96 6.94
N GLN A 69 12.59 9.02 6.09
CA GLN A 69 13.12 9.35 4.78
C GLN A 69 12.09 9.88 3.81
N SER A 70 10.82 9.76 4.12
CA SER A 70 9.77 10.26 3.24
C SER A 70 9.22 11.62 3.68
N ARG A 71 9.81 12.22 4.69
CA ARG A 71 9.39 13.56 5.14
C ARG A 71 9.86 14.66 4.23
N SER A 72 10.70 14.34 3.26
CA SER A 72 11.15 15.30 2.28
C SER A 72 9.97 15.84 1.48
N ARG A 73 10.00 17.11 1.17
CA ARG A 73 8.95 17.72 0.34
C ARG A 73 8.87 17.11 -1.03
N ARG A 74 9.97 16.55 -1.52
CA ARG A 74 10.00 15.99 -2.86
C ARG A 74 9.16 14.75 -2.99
N THR A 75 8.90 14.06 -1.90
CA THR A 75 8.02 12.90 -1.96
C THR A 75 6.55 13.29 -2.05
N GLY A 76 6.25 14.55 -1.72
CA GLY A 76 4.88 15.01 -1.73
C GLY A 76 4.03 14.27 -0.72
N GLY A 77 2.74 14.38 -0.88
CA GLY A 77 1.82 13.63 -0.05
C GLY A 77 1.61 14.25 1.33
N SER A 78 0.43 14.06 1.84
CA SER A 78 -0.01 14.60 3.12
C SER A 78 0.15 13.62 4.28
N GLY A 79 0.54 12.37 4.00
CA GLY A 79 0.53 11.31 5.00
C GLY A 79 -0.83 10.67 5.16
N LEU A 80 -1.75 10.94 4.22
CA LEU A 80 -3.11 10.41 4.30
C LEU A 80 -3.39 9.27 3.32
N GLY A 81 -2.48 9.02 2.36
CA GLY A 81 -2.73 8.00 1.34
C GLY A 81 -3.01 6.62 1.90
N LEU A 82 -2.13 6.12 2.75
CA LEU A 82 -2.31 4.80 3.34
C LEU A 82 -3.45 4.79 4.37
N TYR A 83 -3.64 5.88 5.09
CA TYR A 83 -4.77 6.01 5.99
C TYR A 83 -6.09 5.86 5.23
N MET A 84 -6.21 6.53 4.07
CA MET A 84 -7.41 6.44 3.25
C MET A 84 -7.61 5.02 2.69
N VAL A 85 -6.52 4.38 2.27
CA VAL A 85 -6.58 2.99 1.81
C VAL A 85 -7.22 2.11 2.88
N GLN A 86 -6.73 2.23 4.11
CA GLN A 86 -7.23 1.39 5.19
C GLN A 86 -8.70 1.70 5.50
N ARG A 87 -9.08 2.97 5.49
CA ARG A 87 -10.47 3.35 5.75
C ARG A 87 -11.41 2.81 4.70
N ILE A 88 -11.03 2.89 3.43
CA ILE A 88 -11.85 2.36 2.33
C ILE A 88 -11.99 0.85 2.45
N LEU A 89 -10.89 0.16 2.72
CA LEU A 89 -10.94 -1.30 2.84
C LEU A 89 -11.79 -1.73 4.03
N GLN A 90 -11.72 -1.02 5.13
CA GLN A 90 -12.56 -1.31 6.30
C GLN A 90 -14.04 -1.20 5.98
N GLN A 91 -14.42 -0.26 5.12
CA GLN A 91 -15.81 -0.14 4.66
C GLN A 91 -16.24 -1.33 3.82
N HIS A 92 -15.30 -2.08 3.29
CA HIS A 92 -15.56 -3.26 2.47
C HIS A 92 -15.23 -4.56 3.21
N ASN A 93 -15.17 -4.51 4.53
CA ASN A 93 -14.88 -5.65 5.39
C ASN A 93 -13.51 -6.27 5.09
N SER A 94 -12.54 -5.42 4.77
CA SER A 94 -11.19 -5.84 4.48
C SER A 94 -10.20 -4.93 5.18
N TYR A 95 -8.93 -5.21 5.07
CA TYR A 95 -7.89 -4.33 5.56
C TYR A 95 -6.60 -4.64 4.83
N CYS A 96 -5.72 -3.65 4.77
CA CYS A 96 -4.42 -3.78 4.13
C CYS A 96 -3.37 -4.14 5.16
N GLU A 97 -2.45 -5.00 4.76
CA GLU A 97 -1.30 -5.36 5.58
C GLU A 97 -0.03 -4.99 4.85
N ALA A 98 1.03 -4.81 5.61
CA ALA A 98 2.34 -4.52 5.08
C ALA A 98 3.37 -5.39 5.77
N CYS A 99 4.38 -5.82 5.02
CA CYS A 99 5.49 -6.57 5.61
C CYS A 99 6.75 -6.35 4.77
N ASN A 100 7.88 -6.50 5.43
CA ASN A 100 9.15 -6.57 4.71
C ASN A 100 9.26 -7.94 4.06
N THR A 101 9.83 -7.97 2.85
CA THR A 101 10.15 -9.20 2.16
C THR A 101 11.67 -9.29 2.04
N GLU A 102 12.16 -10.39 1.48
CA GLU A 102 13.60 -10.55 1.29
C GLU A 102 14.19 -9.38 0.51
N ASN A 103 13.49 -8.93 -0.53
CA ASN A 103 14.00 -7.92 -1.44
C ASN A 103 13.42 -6.53 -1.24
N GLY A 104 12.39 -6.39 -0.44
CA GLY A 104 11.74 -5.08 -0.30
C GLY A 104 10.58 -5.06 0.66
N VAL A 105 9.50 -4.41 0.25
CA VAL A 105 8.30 -4.20 1.06
C VAL A 105 7.09 -4.61 0.25
N LYS A 106 6.17 -5.31 0.89
CA LYS A 106 4.92 -5.72 0.24
C LYS A 106 3.73 -5.19 1.00
N PHE A 107 2.78 -4.61 0.26
CA PHE A 107 1.45 -4.24 0.76
C PHE A 107 0.45 -5.15 0.10
N PHE A 108 -0.50 -5.68 0.86
CA PHE A 108 -1.45 -6.64 0.30
C PHE A 108 -2.78 -6.62 1.05
N PHE A 109 -3.84 -6.97 0.32
CA PHE A 109 -5.16 -7.13 0.92
C PHE A 109 -5.97 -8.13 0.11
N THR A 110 -7.02 -8.65 0.74
CA THR A 110 -7.98 -9.55 0.09
C THR A 110 -9.37 -8.93 0.18
N ILE A 111 -10.11 -8.98 -0.92
CA ILE A 111 -11.44 -8.39 -0.95
C ILE A 111 -12.43 -9.27 -1.73
#